data_1f7acea636c47e8dfc34c0dd9fe599f0
#
_entry.id   1f7acea636c47e8dfc34c0dd9fe599f0
#
_cell.length_a   1.000
_cell.length_b   1.000
_cell.length_c   1.000
_cell.angle_alpha   90.00
_cell.angle_beta   90.00
_cell.angle_gamma   90.00
#
_symmetry.space_group_name_H-M   'P 1'
#
loop_
_entity.id
_entity.type
_entity.pdbx_description
1 polymer ?
#
loop_
_entity_poly.entity_id
_entity_poly.type
_entity_poly.pdbx_seq_one_letter_code
_entity_poly.pdbx_strand_id
1 'polypeptide(L)'
;MVEYDYEQINKQELIWEDNNMSRLGMLYALNEEDVKKLRSVPEEERYEYMLEEIEEALIGSPRSCELDKAWEGIQYCLGGGQWNEDNCIPTNIVFGGEVLVETDDEIITLKNHQDVRDIVEYLHQNKLQEIIQKNFWNIDDENFMYKNDDGLEHTLGWS
;
A
#
# COMPACT_ATOMS: atom_id res chain seq x y z
N MET A 1 36.76 8.92 30.54
CA MET A 1 35.32 9.16 30.34
C MET A 1 35.12 9.24 28.82
N VAL A 2 34.52 8.26 28.24
CA VAL A 2 34.23 8.23 26.80
C VAL A 2 32.87 8.93 26.61
N GLU A 3 32.90 10.13 26.08
CA GLU A 3 31.69 10.84 25.67
C GLU A 3 31.15 10.12 24.44
N TYR A 4 30.06 9.39 24.62
CA TYR A 4 29.33 8.84 23.51
C TYR A 4 28.51 9.96 22.87
N ASP A 5 28.77 10.20 21.59
CA ASP A 5 28.04 11.16 20.78
C ASP A 5 26.61 10.63 20.52
N TYR A 6 25.71 11.02 21.41
CA TYR A 6 24.29 10.64 21.36
C TYR A 6 23.56 11.14 20.10
N GLU A 7 24.12 12.13 19.39
CA GLU A 7 23.52 12.61 18.14
C GLU A 7 23.73 11.66 16.95
N GLN A 8 24.83 10.89 16.95
CA GLN A 8 25.05 9.91 15.87
C GLN A 8 24.30 8.59 16.09
N ILE A 9 24.14 8.17 17.35
CA ILE A 9 23.37 6.96 17.68
C ILE A 9 21.89 7.15 17.39
N ASN A 10 21.33 8.31 17.75
CA ASN A 10 19.94 8.64 17.49
C ASN A 10 19.61 8.76 15.98
N LYS A 11 20.54 9.23 15.15
CA LYS A 11 20.27 9.28 13.70
C LYS A 11 20.28 7.91 13.03
N GLN A 12 21.12 6.99 13.45
CA GLN A 12 21.11 5.62 12.92
C GLN A 12 19.93 4.80 13.45
N GLU A 13 19.59 4.92 14.73
CA GLU A 13 18.42 4.26 15.29
C GLU A 13 17.12 4.84 14.74
N LEU A 14 17.00 6.16 14.55
CA LEU A 14 15.85 6.78 13.88
C LEU A 14 15.71 6.37 12.41
N ILE A 15 16.82 6.21 11.69
CA ILE A 15 16.79 5.69 10.30
C ILE A 15 16.34 4.21 10.26
N TRP A 16 16.66 3.42 11.28
CA TRP A 16 16.20 2.03 11.38
C TRP A 16 14.76 1.93 11.88
N GLU A 17 14.32 2.82 12.75
CA GLU A 17 12.93 2.90 13.21
C GLU A 17 12.02 3.45 12.11
N ASP A 18 12.42 4.46 11.36
CA ASP A 18 11.64 5.01 10.24
C ASP A 18 11.55 4.03 9.04
N ASN A 19 12.61 3.25 8.76
CA ASN A 19 12.55 2.19 7.75
C ASN A 19 11.75 0.95 8.21
N ASN A 20 11.46 0.82 9.49
CA ASN A 20 10.73 -0.31 10.06
C ASN A 20 9.28 0.07 10.48
N MET A 21 8.88 1.33 10.34
CA MET A 21 7.46 1.71 10.35
C MET A 21 6.89 1.33 9.01
N SER A 22 6.53 0.05 8.88
CA SER A 22 5.82 -0.44 7.71
C SER A 22 4.54 0.38 7.56
N ARG A 23 4.46 1.06 6.44
CA ARG A 23 3.33 1.89 6.04
C ARG A 23 2.08 1.05 5.99
N LEU A 24 0.97 1.58 6.46
CA LEU A 24 -0.31 0.92 6.40
C LEU A 24 -0.92 1.14 5.03
N GLY A 25 -1.38 0.06 4.39
CA GLY A 25 -2.12 0.14 3.15
C GLY A 25 -3.60 0.35 3.42
N MET A 26 -4.20 1.35 2.76
CA MET A 26 -5.63 1.65 2.85
C MET A 26 -6.21 1.87 1.46
N LEU A 27 -7.40 1.33 1.23
CA LEU A 27 -8.19 1.56 0.02
C LEU A 27 -9.49 2.28 0.38
N TYR A 28 -9.84 3.33 -0.37
CA TYR A 28 -11.07 4.10 -0.19
C TYR A 28 -11.88 4.17 -1.47
N ALA A 29 -13.18 3.87 -1.37
CA ALA A 29 -14.11 4.06 -2.48
C ALA A 29 -14.66 5.50 -2.44
N LEU A 30 -14.16 6.35 -3.32
CA LEU A 30 -14.54 7.74 -3.45
C LEU A 30 -15.71 7.92 -4.44
N ASN A 31 -16.61 8.83 -4.17
CA ASN A 31 -17.59 9.29 -5.13
C ASN A 31 -17.02 10.43 -5.99
N GLU A 32 -17.76 10.85 -7.03
CA GLU A 32 -17.30 11.90 -7.95
C GLU A 32 -17.07 13.24 -7.25
N GLU A 33 -17.81 13.56 -6.20
CA GLU A 33 -17.64 14.80 -5.44
C GLU A 33 -16.35 14.77 -4.61
N ASP A 34 -16.08 13.62 -3.94
CA ASP A 34 -14.84 13.41 -3.17
C ASP A 34 -13.61 13.53 -4.11
N VAL A 35 -13.65 12.89 -5.28
CA VAL A 35 -12.59 12.97 -6.29
C VAL A 35 -12.38 14.40 -6.77
N LYS A 36 -13.47 15.12 -7.05
CA LYS A 36 -13.38 16.52 -7.51
C LYS A 36 -12.76 17.42 -6.45
N LYS A 37 -13.14 17.25 -5.19
CA LYS A 37 -12.55 17.99 -4.07
C LYS A 37 -11.07 17.70 -3.93
N LEU A 38 -10.70 16.41 -3.88
CA LEU A 38 -9.32 15.97 -3.76
C LEU A 38 -8.43 16.54 -4.87
N ARG A 39 -8.90 16.54 -6.13
CA ARG A 39 -8.17 17.11 -7.25
C ARG A 39 -8.05 18.64 -7.19
N SER A 40 -8.96 19.34 -6.51
CA SER A 40 -8.91 20.78 -6.33
C SER A 40 -7.94 21.24 -5.24
N VAL A 41 -7.52 20.32 -4.38
CA VAL A 41 -6.52 20.59 -3.32
C VAL A 41 -5.12 20.70 -3.96
N PRO A 42 -4.31 21.70 -3.59
CA PRO A 42 -2.91 21.78 -3.99
C PRO A 42 -2.16 20.49 -3.65
N GLU A 43 -1.21 20.10 -4.50
CA GLU A 43 -0.50 18.82 -4.36
C GLU A 43 0.16 18.66 -2.97
N GLU A 44 0.77 19.73 -2.47
CA GLU A 44 1.43 19.79 -1.17
C GLU A 44 0.49 19.63 0.04
N GLU A 45 -0.82 19.85 -0.15
CA GLU A 45 -1.84 19.75 0.90
C GLU A 45 -2.67 18.45 0.77
N ARG A 46 -2.54 17.70 -0.32
CA ARG A 46 -3.38 16.52 -0.60
C ARG A 46 -3.24 15.41 0.43
N TYR A 47 -2.03 15.21 0.96
CA TYR A 47 -1.81 14.18 1.98
C TYR A 47 -2.58 14.50 3.26
N GLU A 48 -2.45 15.72 3.76
CA GLU A 48 -3.18 16.19 4.95
C GLU A 48 -4.69 16.13 4.72
N TYR A 49 -5.16 16.57 3.54
CA TYR A 49 -6.57 16.46 3.15
C TYR A 49 -7.09 15.02 3.13
N MET A 50 -6.28 14.07 2.63
CA MET A 50 -6.63 12.64 2.64
C MET A 50 -6.82 12.12 4.06
N LEU A 51 -5.94 12.48 5.00
CA LEU A 51 -6.04 12.04 6.40
C LEU A 51 -7.23 12.69 7.12
N GLU A 52 -7.36 14.00 7.04
CA GLU A 52 -8.34 14.77 7.85
C GLU A 52 -9.77 14.71 7.30
N GLU A 53 -9.94 14.65 5.98
CA GLU A 53 -11.26 14.74 5.36
C GLU A 53 -11.75 13.40 4.80
N ILE A 54 -10.88 12.63 4.16
CA ILE A 54 -11.28 11.37 3.52
C ILE A 54 -11.19 10.20 4.51
N GLU A 55 -10.04 10.02 5.15
CA GLU A 55 -9.83 8.92 6.08
C GLU A 55 -10.73 9.06 7.30
N GLU A 56 -10.76 10.22 7.95
CA GLU A 56 -11.63 10.45 9.11
C GLU A 56 -13.10 10.17 8.81
N ALA A 57 -13.57 10.53 7.59
CA ALA A 57 -14.94 10.29 7.18
C ALA A 57 -15.25 8.84 6.79
N LEU A 58 -14.28 8.09 6.26
CA LEU A 58 -14.51 6.79 5.63
C LEU A 58 -13.95 5.60 6.41
N ILE A 59 -12.97 5.80 7.30
CA ILE A 59 -12.37 4.72 8.06
C ILE A 59 -13.42 3.89 8.82
N GLY A 60 -13.34 2.57 8.72
CA GLY A 60 -14.31 1.65 9.33
C GLY A 60 -15.70 1.62 8.65
N SER A 61 -15.91 2.37 7.57
CA SER A 61 -17.12 2.32 6.76
C SER A 61 -17.02 1.23 5.69
N PRO A 62 -18.15 0.82 5.05
CA PRO A 62 -18.12 -0.09 3.90
C PRO A 62 -17.36 0.47 2.68
N ARG A 63 -16.94 1.73 2.70
CA ARG A 63 -16.18 2.41 1.65
C ARG A 63 -14.67 2.41 1.91
N SER A 64 -14.23 1.80 3.00
CA SER A 64 -12.81 1.62 3.33
C SER A 64 -12.45 0.15 3.41
N CYS A 65 -11.24 -0.17 2.96
CA CYS A 65 -10.64 -1.49 3.11
C CYS A 65 -9.21 -1.31 3.61
N GLU A 66 -8.97 -1.80 4.81
CA GLU A 66 -7.65 -1.80 5.40
C GLU A 66 -6.86 -3.01 4.87
N LEU A 67 -5.65 -2.79 4.43
CA LEU A 67 -4.71 -3.84 4.03
C LEU A 67 -3.59 -4.01 5.06
N ASP A 68 -3.56 -3.15 6.08
CA ASP A 68 -2.50 -3.12 7.08
C ASP A 68 -1.12 -3.20 6.42
N LYS A 69 -0.22 -3.97 6.97
CA LYS A 69 1.13 -4.25 6.44
C LYS A 69 1.14 -5.33 5.35
N ALA A 70 0.01 -5.99 5.12
CA ALA A 70 -0.12 -7.05 4.13
C ALA A 70 -0.04 -6.55 2.69
N TRP A 71 -0.27 -5.25 2.44
CA TRP A 71 -0.28 -4.67 1.10
C TRP A 71 1.01 -4.96 0.32
N GLU A 72 2.16 -4.97 0.99
CA GLU A 72 3.46 -5.24 0.38
C GLU A 72 3.56 -6.70 -0.10
N GLY A 73 3.24 -7.65 0.78
CA GLY A 73 3.18 -9.07 0.43
C GLY A 73 2.19 -9.36 -0.69
N ILE A 74 1.03 -8.72 -0.66
CA ILE A 74 0.01 -8.82 -1.72
C ILE A 74 0.58 -8.30 -3.04
N GLN A 75 1.23 -7.14 -3.05
CA GLN A 75 1.82 -6.54 -4.25
C GLN A 75 2.88 -7.45 -4.88
N TYR A 76 3.81 -7.99 -4.07
CA TYR A 76 4.80 -8.95 -4.56
C TYR A 76 4.14 -10.21 -5.16
N CYS A 77 3.13 -10.76 -4.49
CA CYS A 77 2.43 -11.95 -4.98
C CYS A 77 1.70 -11.70 -6.30
N LEU A 78 1.10 -10.53 -6.47
CA LEU A 78 0.44 -10.10 -7.71
C LEU A 78 1.44 -9.95 -8.86
N GLY A 79 2.69 -9.60 -8.56
CA GLY A 79 3.82 -9.54 -9.50
C GLY A 79 4.52 -10.90 -9.74
N GLY A 80 3.96 -12.00 -9.23
CA GLY A 80 4.57 -13.34 -9.40
C GLY A 80 5.77 -13.61 -8.49
N GLY A 81 5.92 -12.85 -7.43
CA GLY A 81 7.05 -12.89 -6.48
C GLY A 81 8.06 -11.77 -6.68
N GLN A 82 7.79 -10.85 -7.60
CA GLN A 82 8.63 -9.68 -7.87
C GLN A 82 7.83 -8.39 -7.73
N TRP A 83 8.51 -7.33 -7.32
CA TRP A 83 7.93 -5.99 -7.41
C TRP A 83 7.82 -5.61 -8.87
N ASN A 84 6.60 -5.57 -9.36
CA ASN A 84 6.32 -5.25 -10.76
C ASN A 84 5.45 -4.01 -10.83
N GLU A 85 5.97 -2.98 -11.47
CA GLU A 85 5.29 -1.71 -11.73
C GLU A 85 4.72 -1.65 -13.16
N ASP A 86 4.80 -2.76 -13.91
CA ASP A 86 4.17 -2.85 -15.21
C ASP A 86 2.66 -2.60 -15.06
N ASN A 87 2.13 -1.75 -15.91
CA ASN A 87 0.73 -1.35 -15.88
C ASN A 87 -0.18 -2.51 -16.36
N CYS A 88 -0.26 -3.56 -15.57
CA CYS A 88 -1.15 -4.68 -15.78
C CYS A 88 -2.17 -4.80 -14.65
N ILE A 89 -3.31 -5.43 -14.93
CA ILE A 89 -4.43 -5.49 -13.99
C ILE A 89 -4.01 -6.04 -12.61
N PRO A 90 -3.30 -7.18 -12.49
CA PRO A 90 -2.91 -7.69 -11.19
C PRO A 90 -2.11 -6.70 -10.35
N THR A 91 -1.07 -6.10 -10.92
CA THR A 91 -0.19 -5.17 -10.20
C THR A 91 -0.85 -3.83 -9.89
N ASN A 92 -1.92 -3.48 -10.61
CA ASN A 92 -2.71 -2.28 -10.36
C ASN A 92 -3.73 -2.42 -9.22
N ILE A 93 -3.90 -3.60 -8.63
CA ILE A 93 -4.88 -3.82 -7.55
C ILE A 93 -4.52 -2.98 -6.32
N VAL A 94 -3.28 -3.06 -5.86
CA VAL A 94 -2.79 -2.26 -4.74
C VAL A 94 -2.26 -0.92 -5.25
N PHE A 95 -1.21 -0.94 -6.04
CA PHE A 95 -0.65 0.23 -6.71
C PHE A 95 -1.20 0.36 -8.12
N GLY A 96 -1.27 1.54 -8.65
CA GLY A 96 -1.71 1.81 -10.00
C GLY A 96 -2.76 2.91 -10.04
N GLY A 97 -2.98 3.43 -11.23
CA GLY A 97 -3.77 4.63 -11.47
C GLY A 97 -2.91 5.88 -11.51
N GLU A 98 -3.55 7.02 -11.36
CA GLU A 98 -2.91 8.34 -11.35
C GLU A 98 -2.24 8.58 -10.00
N VAL A 99 -0.96 8.92 -9.99
CA VAL A 99 -0.24 9.32 -8.77
C VAL A 99 -0.68 10.75 -8.41
N LEU A 100 -1.26 10.91 -7.23
CA LEU A 100 -1.71 12.20 -6.69
C LEU A 100 -0.71 12.80 -5.71
N VAL A 101 -0.01 11.95 -4.96
CA VAL A 101 1.04 12.31 -4.01
C VAL A 101 2.10 11.22 -4.06
N GLU A 102 3.37 11.62 -4.09
CA GLU A 102 4.51 10.72 -3.96
C GLU A 102 5.61 11.44 -3.18
N THR A 103 5.97 10.87 -2.04
CA THR A 103 7.07 11.32 -1.19
C THR A 103 7.95 10.12 -0.84
N ASP A 104 9.02 10.33 -0.10
CA ASP A 104 9.85 9.24 0.39
C ASP A 104 9.08 8.27 1.30
N ASP A 105 8.03 8.78 1.95
CA ASP A 105 7.28 8.04 2.98
C ASP A 105 5.87 7.64 2.55
N GLU A 106 5.29 8.26 1.53
CA GLU A 106 3.87 8.12 1.25
C GLU A 106 3.58 8.16 -0.25
N ILE A 107 2.63 7.33 -0.66
CA ILE A 107 2.11 7.35 -2.02
C ILE A 107 0.58 7.30 -1.99
N ILE A 108 -0.05 8.19 -2.72
CA ILE A 108 -1.50 8.20 -2.94
C ILE A 108 -1.76 8.07 -4.44
N THR A 109 -2.49 7.04 -4.82
CA THR A 109 -2.89 6.81 -6.20
C THR A 109 -4.41 6.82 -6.33
N LEU A 110 -4.90 7.28 -7.46
CA LEU A 110 -6.32 7.31 -7.79
C LEU A 110 -6.60 6.44 -9.02
N LYS A 111 -7.44 5.43 -8.83
CA LYS A 111 -7.93 4.57 -9.91
C LYS A 111 -9.21 5.13 -10.51
N ASN A 112 -9.31 5.15 -11.82
CA ASN A 112 -10.54 5.55 -12.50
C ASN A 112 -11.58 4.41 -12.52
N HIS A 113 -12.80 4.71 -12.97
CA HIS A 113 -13.88 3.73 -13.02
C HIS A 113 -13.59 2.50 -13.90
N GLN A 114 -12.80 2.66 -14.97
CA GLN A 114 -12.46 1.54 -15.83
C GLN A 114 -11.45 0.63 -15.13
N ASP A 115 -10.42 1.21 -14.50
CA ASP A 115 -9.42 0.46 -13.74
C ASP A 115 -10.11 -0.37 -12.64
N VAL A 116 -11.04 0.23 -11.90
CA VAL A 116 -11.78 -0.47 -10.83
C VAL A 116 -12.61 -1.62 -11.39
N ARG A 117 -13.30 -1.43 -12.53
CA ARG A 117 -14.07 -2.50 -13.16
C ARG A 117 -13.20 -3.66 -13.60
N ASP A 118 -12.08 -3.37 -14.24
CA ASP A 118 -11.14 -4.38 -14.72
C ASP A 118 -10.53 -5.18 -13.57
N ILE A 119 -10.20 -4.51 -12.46
CA ILE A 119 -9.73 -5.13 -11.23
C ILE A 119 -10.80 -6.05 -10.62
N VAL A 120 -12.04 -5.57 -10.50
CA VAL A 120 -13.15 -6.37 -9.95
C VAL A 120 -13.42 -7.60 -10.82
N GLU A 121 -13.43 -7.46 -12.15
CA GLU A 121 -13.58 -8.59 -13.06
C GLU A 121 -12.44 -9.61 -12.90
N TYR A 122 -11.21 -9.12 -12.81
CA TYR A 122 -10.04 -9.97 -12.58
C TYR A 122 -10.14 -10.75 -11.25
N LEU A 123 -10.54 -10.10 -10.16
CA LEU A 123 -10.70 -10.74 -8.86
C LEU A 123 -11.86 -11.75 -8.80
N HIS A 124 -12.92 -11.54 -9.61
CA HIS A 124 -13.98 -12.52 -9.76
C HIS A 124 -13.53 -13.79 -10.51
N GLN A 125 -12.60 -13.64 -11.44
CA GLN A 125 -12.06 -14.75 -12.24
C GLN A 125 -10.89 -15.46 -11.53
N ASN A 126 -10.17 -14.77 -10.65
CA ASN A 126 -8.96 -15.23 -10.03
C ASN A 126 -9.05 -15.01 -8.50
N LYS A 127 -8.93 -16.08 -7.75
CA LYS A 127 -8.94 -15.99 -6.29
C LYS A 127 -7.61 -15.45 -5.77
N LEU A 128 -7.65 -14.30 -5.12
CA LEU A 128 -6.46 -13.65 -4.57
C LEU A 128 -5.67 -14.57 -3.64
N GLN A 129 -6.36 -15.32 -2.77
CA GLN A 129 -5.71 -16.27 -1.86
C GLN A 129 -4.90 -17.34 -2.59
N GLU A 130 -5.41 -17.83 -3.75
CA GLU A 130 -4.67 -18.83 -4.55
C GLU A 130 -3.42 -18.22 -5.18
N ILE A 131 -3.48 -16.95 -5.61
CA ILE A 131 -2.33 -16.22 -6.14
C ILE A 131 -1.28 -16.03 -5.05
N ILE A 132 -1.69 -15.63 -3.85
CA ILE A 132 -0.79 -15.43 -2.70
C ILE A 132 -0.13 -16.75 -2.33
N GLN A 133 -0.89 -17.83 -2.11
CA GLN A 133 -0.34 -19.14 -1.77
C GLN A 133 0.67 -19.65 -2.79
N LYS A 134 0.43 -19.39 -4.07
CA LYS A 134 1.33 -19.80 -5.16
C LYS A 134 2.62 -19.00 -5.20
N ASN A 135 2.55 -17.70 -4.97
CA ASN A 135 3.64 -16.77 -5.29
C ASN A 135 4.41 -16.27 -4.07
N PHE A 136 3.88 -16.39 -2.85
CA PHE A 136 4.50 -15.84 -1.64
C PHE A 136 5.95 -16.32 -1.45
N TRP A 137 6.19 -17.62 -1.60
CA TRP A 137 7.54 -18.19 -1.43
C TRP A 137 8.48 -17.89 -2.60
N ASN A 138 7.95 -17.36 -3.71
CA ASN A 138 8.73 -16.91 -4.85
C ASN A 138 9.20 -15.46 -4.71
N ILE A 139 8.80 -14.74 -3.63
CA ILE A 139 9.26 -13.38 -3.39
C ILE A 139 10.78 -13.41 -3.29
N ASP A 140 11.44 -12.71 -4.23
CA ASP A 140 12.89 -12.63 -4.37
C ASP A 140 13.33 -11.19 -4.15
N ASP A 141 13.11 -10.70 -2.93
CA ASP A 141 13.57 -9.40 -2.49
C ASP A 141 14.14 -9.52 -1.07
N GLU A 142 15.42 -9.17 -0.93
CA GLU A 142 16.13 -9.22 0.35
C GLU A 142 15.55 -8.22 1.37
N ASN A 143 14.85 -7.18 0.89
CA ASN A 143 14.20 -6.19 1.74
C ASN A 143 12.82 -6.63 2.25
N PHE A 144 12.23 -7.67 1.66
CA PHE A 144 10.97 -8.23 2.15
C PHE A 144 11.20 -9.10 3.37
N MET A 145 11.06 -8.51 4.56
CA MET A 145 11.39 -9.15 5.84
C MET A 145 10.38 -10.18 6.33
N TYR A 146 9.19 -10.24 5.72
CA TYR A 146 8.07 -11.07 6.21
C TYR A 146 7.95 -12.43 5.49
N LYS A 147 8.99 -12.89 4.80
CA LYS A 147 9.00 -14.18 4.08
C LYS A 147 9.14 -15.37 5.05
N ASN A 148 8.08 -15.62 5.82
CA ASN A 148 7.93 -16.71 6.78
C ASN A 148 6.46 -17.13 6.88
N ASP A 149 6.16 -18.16 7.68
CA ASP A 149 4.80 -18.67 7.84
C ASP A 149 3.85 -17.61 8.43
N ASP A 150 4.29 -16.85 9.41
CA ASP A 150 3.50 -15.77 10.02
C ASP A 150 3.19 -14.66 8.98
N GLY A 151 4.15 -14.32 8.13
CA GLY A 151 3.96 -13.36 7.05
C GLY A 151 3.00 -13.85 5.98
N LEU A 152 3.01 -15.14 5.65
CA LEU A 152 2.03 -15.74 4.74
C LEU A 152 0.62 -15.70 5.34
N GLU A 153 0.46 -16.11 6.60
CA GLU A 153 -0.83 -16.07 7.30
C GLU A 153 -1.37 -14.63 7.39
N HIS A 154 -0.50 -13.67 7.70
CA HIS A 154 -0.86 -12.26 7.73
C HIS A 154 -1.32 -11.75 6.34
N THR A 155 -0.56 -12.05 5.30
CA THR A 155 -0.89 -11.65 3.93
C THR A 155 -2.23 -12.26 3.46
N LEU A 156 -2.49 -13.53 3.80
CA LEU A 156 -3.75 -14.20 3.50
C LEU A 156 -4.93 -13.65 4.30
N GLY A 157 -4.69 -13.22 5.53
CA GLY A 157 -5.74 -12.70 6.40
C GLY A 157 -6.34 -11.36 5.95
N TRP A 158 -5.56 -10.59 5.17
CA TRP A 158 -5.97 -9.28 4.63
C TRP A 158 -6.33 -9.30 3.13
N SER A 159 -6.30 -10.45 2.50
CA SER A 159 -6.55 -10.61 1.06
C SER A 159 -8.02 -10.89 0.67
#